data_5fe820452c350039c55e0cef9805a458
#
_entry.id   5fe820452c350039c55e0cef9805a458
#
_cell.length_a   1.000
_cell.length_b   1.000
_cell.length_c   1.000
_cell.angle_alpha   90.00
_cell.angle_beta   90.00
_cell.angle_gamma   90.00
#
_symmetry.space_group_name_H-M   'P 1'
#
loop_
_entity.id
_entity.type
_entity.pdbx_description
1 polymer ?
#
loop_
_entity_poly.entity_id
_entity_poly.type
_entity_poly.pdbx_seq_one_letter_code
_entity_poly.pdbx_strand_id
1 'polypeptide(L)'
;MLGYGLLGAYPNISHFVTTRHGGYSEGAYASFNCSPFSGDELERVEKNQTLLFQSLSQAPRHLIISFQTHGTKILPVDEKFLGASGQQQQEMLNGIDALITTEPGCCICISTADCIPVLLYDRVHHAVAAVHAGWRGTVEYIVGHTLEKMRAVFGTEGQDVIACIGPGISLQSFEVGDEVYETFRLNGFDMSRISFRHSVTHKYHIDLWEANRQQLLDFGVPGVQIEIADICTYIRHEDFFSARRLGIKSGRILSGIMINS
;
A
#
# COMPACT_ATOMS: atom_id res chain seq x y z
N MET A 1 5.77 -8.15 -12.55
CA MET A 1 4.92 -7.96 -11.36
C MET A 1 5.37 -8.91 -10.25
N LEU A 2 5.12 -8.56 -8.99
CA LEU A 2 5.39 -9.36 -7.80
C LEU A 2 4.05 -9.81 -7.20
N GLY A 3 3.97 -11.03 -6.68
CA GLY A 3 2.88 -11.55 -5.88
C GLY A 3 3.38 -12.06 -4.54
N TYR A 4 2.47 -12.32 -3.61
CA TYR A 4 2.76 -12.84 -2.28
C TYR A 4 2.35 -14.31 -2.17
N GLY A 5 3.16 -15.10 -1.49
CA GLY A 5 2.88 -16.53 -1.30
C GLY A 5 1.62 -16.77 -0.47
N LEU A 6 1.44 -16.02 0.62
CA LEU A 6 0.28 -16.16 1.49
C LEU A 6 -1.05 -15.79 0.80
N LEU A 7 -1.09 -14.66 0.08
CA LEU A 7 -2.28 -14.26 -0.68
C LEU A 7 -2.50 -15.16 -1.90
N GLY A 8 -1.43 -15.65 -2.53
CA GLY A 8 -1.48 -16.55 -3.69
C GLY A 8 -2.10 -17.93 -3.39
N ALA A 9 -2.21 -18.30 -2.12
CA ALA A 9 -2.90 -19.52 -1.71
C ALA A 9 -4.44 -19.44 -1.84
N TYR A 10 -4.99 -18.25 -2.12
CA TYR A 10 -6.43 -18.01 -2.21
C TYR A 10 -6.85 -17.70 -3.65
N PRO A 11 -7.44 -18.69 -4.37
CA PRO A 11 -7.79 -18.52 -5.79
C PRO A 11 -8.96 -17.54 -6.03
N ASN A 12 -9.71 -17.22 -5.00
CA ASN A 12 -10.84 -16.28 -5.05
C ASN A 12 -10.43 -14.80 -4.97
N ILE A 13 -9.14 -14.52 -4.86
CA ILE A 13 -8.62 -13.14 -4.92
C ILE A 13 -7.51 -13.03 -5.96
N SER A 14 -7.35 -11.84 -6.51
CA SER A 14 -6.18 -11.44 -7.31
C SER A 14 -5.45 -10.32 -6.58
N HIS A 15 -4.11 -10.37 -6.59
CA HIS A 15 -3.28 -9.35 -5.99
C HIS A 15 -2.00 -9.16 -6.81
N PHE A 16 -1.42 -7.97 -6.72
CA PHE A 16 -0.18 -7.66 -7.42
C PHE A 16 0.56 -6.49 -6.79
N VAL A 17 1.86 -6.42 -7.07
CA VAL A 17 2.70 -5.23 -6.94
C VAL A 17 3.40 -5.02 -8.27
N THR A 18 3.27 -3.83 -8.88
CA THR A 18 3.96 -3.53 -10.13
C THR A 18 5.45 -3.29 -9.88
N THR A 19 6.27 -3.62 -10.87
CA THR A 19 7.63 -3.09 -10.99
C THR A 19 7.61 -1.87 -11.92
N ARG A 20 8.73 -1.21 -12.10
CA ARG A 20 8.83 -0.06 -13.02
C ARG A 20 9.08 -0.44 -14.48
N HIS A 21 9.08 -1.74 -14.82
CA HIS A 21 9.46 -2.24 -16.14
C HIS A 21 8.26 -2.55 -17.03
N GLY A 22 8.45 -2.35 -18.35
CA GLY A 22 7.54 -2.86 -19.37
C GLY A 22 6.39 -1.93 -19.76
N GLY A 23 6.45 -0.65 -19.36
CA GLY A 23 5.41 0.33 -19.68
C GLY A 23 5.80 1.36 -20.73
N TYR A 24 4.93 2.35 -20.89
CA TYR A 24 5.01 3.43 -21.89
C TYR A 24 5.50 4.77 -21.34
N SER A 25 5.59 4.92 -20.01
CA SER A 25 6.05 6.17 -19.41
C SER A 25 7.55 6.38 -19.65
N GLU A 26 7.97 7.65 -19.69
CA GLU A 26 9.35 8.05 -20.01
C GLU A 26 9.98 8.88 -18.89
N GLY A 27 11.28 9.17 -19.04
CA GLY A 27 12.03 10.02 -18.11
C GLY A 27 11.99 9.49 -16.67
N ALA A 28 11.63 10.35 -15.72
CA ALA A 28 11.54 9.99 -14.30
C ALA A 28 10.39 9.01 -13.98
N TYR A 29 9.42 8.84 -14.89
CA TYR A 29 8.28 7.94 -14.78
C TYR A 29 8.51 6.59 -15.47
N ALA A 30 9.67 6.40 -16.11
CA ALA A 30 9.99 5.22 -16.92
C ALA A 30 10.08 3.96 -16.06
N SER A 31 9.29 2.95 -16.45
CA SER A 31 8.40 2.92 -17.61
C SER A 31 6.96 2.56 -17.25
N PHE A 32 6.71 1.71 -16.22
CA PHE A 32 5.40 1.16 -15.89
C PHE A 32 4.73 1.90 -14.72
N ASN A 33 4.53 3.22 -14.91
CA ASN A 33 3.80 4.05 -13.95
C ASN A 33 2.30 3.97 -14.23
N CYS A 34 1.53 3.37 -13.32
CA CYS A 34 0.08 3.23 -13.42
C CYS A 34 -0.69 4.25 -12.57
N SER A 35 0.00 5.15 -11.84
CA SER A 35 -0.64 6.13 -10.97
C SER A 35 -0.99 7.42 -11.72
N PRO A 36 -2.27 7.83 -11.76
CA PRO A 36 -2.69 9.07 -12.39
C PRO A 36 -2.28 10.33 -11.60
N PHE A 37 -1.79 10.14 -10.36
CA PHE A 37 -1.47 11.24 -9.44
C PHE A 37 0.02 11.52 -9.31
N SER A 38 0.85 10.90 -10.14
CA SER A 38 2.33 11.05 -10.10
C SER A 38 2.84 12.29 -10.81
N GLY A 39 2.02 12.91 -11.68
CA GLY A 39 2.40 14.03 -12.56
C GLY A 39 2.93 13.58 -13.92
N ASP A 40 2.75 12.33 -14.29
CA ASP A 40 3.02 11.76 -15.60
C ASP A 40 1.93 12.12 -16.63
N GLU A 41 2.18 11.90 -17.91
CA GLU A 41 1.19 12.06 -18.98
C GLU A 41 0.06 11.03 -18.83
N LEU A 42 -1.19 11.48 -18.70
CA LEU A 42 -2.35 10.61 -18.47
C LEU A 42 -2.52 9.52 -19.53
N GLU A 43 -2.27 9.86 -20.82
CA GLU A 43 -2.35 8.88 -21.90
C GLU A 43 -1.38 7.70 -21.70
N ARG A 44 -0.17 7.96 -21.20
CA ARG A 44 0.82 6.90 -20.88
C ARG A 44 0.38 6.07 -19.68
N VAL A 45 -0.16 6.73 -18.66
CA VAL A 45 -0.72 6.05 -17.49
C VAL A 45 -1.86 5.12 -17.88
N GLU A 46 -2.79 5.55 -18.73
CA GLU A 46 -3.91 4.75 -19.24
C GLU A 46 -3.43 3.53 -20.05
N LYS A 47 -2.41 3.72 -20.91
CA LYS A 47 -1.77 2.60 -21.61
C LYS A 47 -1.15 1.59 -20.65
N ASN A 48 -0.48 2.07 -19.59
CA ASN A 48 0.09 1.20 -18.56
C ASN A 48 -0.99 0.46 -17.78
N GLN A 49 -2.09 1.10 -17.43
CA GLN A 49 -3.24 0.45 -16.78
C GLN A 49 -3.87 -0.61 -17.68
N THR A 50 -3.94 -0.37 -18.99
CA THR A 50 -4.40 -1.37 -19.97
C THR A 50 -3.48 -2.59 -20.00
N LEU A 51 -2.16 -2.39 -20.00
CA LEU A 51 -1.20 -3.50 -19.90
C LEU A 51 -1.32 -4.26 -18.58
N LEU A 52 -1.54 -3.54 -17.47
CA LEU A 52 -1.78 -4.16 -16.18
C LEU A 52 -2.99 -5.11 -16.26
N PHE A 53 -4.12 -4.67 -16.80
CA PHE A 53 -5.32 -5.49 -16.93
C PHE A 53 -5.10 -6.73 -17.76
N GLN A 54 -4.35 -6.65 -18.88
CA GLN A 54 -4.00 -7.78 -19.72
C GLN A 54 -3.10 -8.80 -19.02
N SER A 55 -2.38 -8.38 -18.00
CA SER A 55 -1.44 -9.24 -17.24
C SER A 55 -2.08 -9.93 -16.03
N LEU A 56 -3.29 -9.53 -15.63
CA LEU A 56 -4.04 -10.16 -14.55
C LEU A 56 -4.81 -11.38 -15.07
N SER A 57 -4.95 -12.41 -14.23
CA SER A 57 -5.74 -13.61 -14.55
C SER A 57 -7.22 -13.29 -14.79
N GLN A 58 -7.72 -12.27 -14.13
CA GLN A 58 -9.06 -11.72 -14.32
C GLN A 58 -8.96 -10.19 -14.38
N ALA A 59 -9.48 -9.60 -15.47
CA ALA A 59 -9.54 -8.15 -15.60
C ALA A 59 -10.53 -7.56 -14.59
N PRO A 60 -10.17 -6.49 -13.86
CA PRO A 60 -11.08 -5.84 -12.94
C PRO A 60 -12.22 -5.14 -13.70
N ARG A 61 -13.42 -5.13 -13.08
CA ARG A 61 -14.53 -4.29 -13.55
C ARG A 61 -14.30 -2.81 -13.22
N HIS A 62 -13.68 -2.56 -12.08
CA HIS A 62 -13.35 -1.23 -11.59
C HIS A 62 -11.92 -1.23 -11.06
N LEU A 63 -11.10 -0.27 -11.51
CA LEU A 63 -9.81 0.05 -10.92
C LEU A 63 -9.96 1.30 -10.05
N ILE A 64 -9.80 1.14 -8.76
CA ILE A 64 -9.99 2.22 -7.79
C ILE A 64 -8.63 2.61 -7.20
N ILE A 65 -8.18 3.83 -7.52
CA ILE A 65 -6.92 4.41 -7.02
C ILE A 65 -7.27 5.73 -6.33
N SER A 66 -6.91 5.87 -5.06
CA SER A 66 -7.17 7.10 -4.30
C SER A 66 -6.07 8.15 -4.48
N PHE A 67 -6.43 9.42 -4.29
CA PHE A 67 -5.47 10.51 -4.12
C PHE A 67 -5.01 10.54 -2.66
N GLN A 68 -3.86 9.93 -2.39
CA GLN A 68 -3.29 9.73 -1.05
C GLN A 68 -2.60 11.00 -0.54
N THR A 69 -2.78 11.29 0.74
CA THR A 69 -2.22 12.49 1.40
C THR A 69 -1.37 12.17 2.63
N HIS A 70 -1.00 10.90 2.82
CA HIS A 70 -0.23 10.38 3.96
C HIS A 70 -0.97 10.53 5.30
N GLY A 71 -2.30 10.50 5.27
CA GLY A 71 -3.17 10.52 6.44
C GLY A 71 -3.64 9.14 6.89
N THR A 72 -4.80 9.12 7.56
CA THR A 72 -5.42 7.88 8.08
C THR A 72 -6.88 7.71 7.64
N LYS A 73 -7.31 8.43 6.61
CA LYS A 73 -8.68 8.30 6.10
C LYS A 73 -8.85 6.99 5.31
N ILE A 74 -9.93 6.28 5.61
CA ILE A 74 -10.27 4.99 5.05
C ILE A 74 -11.63 5.09 4.37
N LEU A 75 -11.71 4.63 3.12
CA LEU A 75 -12.94 4.63 2.34
C LEU A 75 -13.42 3.19 2.09
N PRO A 76 -14.64 2.82 2.53
CA PRO A 76 -15.32 1.65 2.01
C PRO A 76 -15.76 1.87 0.56
N VAL A 77 -15.33 0.96 -0.33
CA VAL A 77 -15.79 0.90 -1.72
C VAL A 77 -16.96 -0.08 -1.75
N ASP A 78 -18.15 0.45 -1.69
CA ASP A 78 -19.43 -0.26 -1.60
C ASP A 78 -20.36 0.13 -2.76
N GLU A 79 -21.59 -0.41 -2.79
CA GLU A 79 -22.61 -0.07 -3.78
C GLU A 79 -22.89 1.44 -3.85
N LYS A 80 -22.84 2.14 -2.72
CA LYS A 80 -23.05 3.61 -2.68
C LYS A 80 -21.94 4.34 -3.42
N PHE A 81 -20.66 3.94 -3.19
CA PHE A 81 -19.54 4.48 -3.93
C PHE A 81 -19.64 4.15 -5.42
N LEU A 82 -19.94 2.91 -5.76
CA LEU A 82 -20.03 2.45 -7.17
C LEU A 82 -21.20 3.09 -7.93
N GLY A 83 -22.31 3.39 -7.26
CA GLY A 83 -23.46 4.08 -7.82
C GLY A 83 -23.33 5.60 -7.93
N ALA A 84 -22.29 6.19 -7.35
CA ALA A 84 -22.02 7.63 -7.42
C ALA A 84 -21.53 8.05 -8.82
N SER A 85 -21.75 9.31 -9.19
CA SER A 85 -21.19 9.86 -10.43
C SER A 85 -19.66 9.91 -10.38
N GLY A 86 -19.00 9.92 -11.54
CA GLY A 86 -17.53 9.97 -11.61
C GLY A 86 -16.93 11.16 -10.84
N GLN A 87 -17.58 12.33 -10.87
CA GLN A 87 -17.14 13.48 -10.07
C GLN A 87 -17.27 13.21 -8.56
N GLN A 88 -18.37 12.64 -8.11
CA GLN A 88 -18.56 12.28 -6.70
C GLN A 88 -17.55 11.22 -6.25
N GLN A 89 -17.26 10.22 -7.08
CA GLN A 89 -16.22 9.22 -6.79
C GLN A 89 -14.84 9.88 -6.63
N GLN A 90 -14.48 10.81 -7.51
CA GLN A 90 -13.22 11.57 -7.40
C GLN A 90 -13.13 12.38 -6.09
N GLU A 91 -14.22 13.04 -5.71
CA GLU A 91 -14.31 13.79 -4.44
C GLU A 91 -14.17 12.85 -3.24
N MET A 92 -14.82 11.68 -3.25
CA MET A 92 -14.72 10.68 -2.20
C MET A 92 -13.31 10.06 -2.09
N LEU A 93 -12.59 9.91 -3.20
CA LEU A 93 -11.24 9.35 -3.25
C LEU A 93 -10.15 10.36 -2.84
N ASN A 94 -10.50 11.62 -2.66
CA ASN A 94 -9.53 12.66 -2.32
C ASN A 94 -9.12 12.58 -0.84
N GLY A 95 -7.83 12.46 -0.59
CA GLY A 95 -7.25 12.37 0.75
C GLY A 95 -7.45 11.02 1.45
N ILE A 96 -7.66 9.95 0.68
CA ILE A 96 -7.87 8.60 1.19
C ILE A 96 -6.55 7.82 1.12
N ASP A 97 -6.13 7.27 2.24
CA ASP A 97 -4.89 6.49 2.34
C ASP A 97 -5.14 4.98 2.54
N ALA A 98 -6.39 4.55 2.73
CA ALA A 98 -6.76 3.14 2.69
C ALA A 98 -8.13 2.93 2.05
N LEU A 99 -8.26 1.82 1.32
CA LEU A 99 -9.49 1.37 0.68
C LEU A 99 -9.86 -0.01 1.22
N ILE A 100 -11.15 -0.25 1.47
CA ILE A 100 -11.67 -1.56 1.91
C ILE A 100 -12.90 -1.92 1.08
N THR A 101 -13.10 -3.21 0.75
CA THR A 101 -14.27 -3.65 -0.01
C THR A 101 -14.58 -5.13 0.17
N THR A 102 -15.84 -5.49 -0.07
CA THR A 102 -16.32 -6.86 -0.30
C THR A 102 -16.86 -7.02 -1.72
N GLU A 103 -16.80 -5.96 -2.57
CA GLU A 103 -17.37 -5.97 -3.90
C GLU A 103 -16.49 -6.75 -4.89
N PRO A 104 -16.99 -7.87 -5.49
CA PRO A 104 -16.22 -8.63 -6.46
C PRO A 104 -15.93 -7.83 -7.73
N GLY A 105 -14.75 -8.01 -8.29
CA GLY A 105 -14.31 -7.30 -9.49
C GLY A 105 -13.88 -5.85 -9.26
N CYS A 106 -13.92 -5.35 -8.01
CA CYS A 106 -13.35 -4.06 -7.64
C CYS A 106 -11.89 -4.24 -7.22
N CYS A 107 -10.96 -3.81 -8.07
CA CYS A 107 -9.54 -3.78 -7.76
C CYS A 107 -9.19 -2.49 -7.03
N ILE A 108 -9.03 -2.57 -5.72
CA ILE A 108 -8.61 -1.44 -4.89
C ILE A 108 -7.10 -1.38 -4.86
N CYS A 109 -6.54 -0.19 -5.10
CA CYS A 109 -5.11 0.01 -5.28
C CYS A 109 -4.59 1.22 -4.51
N ILE A 110 -3.34 1.13 -4.12
CA ILE A 110 -2.56 2.24 -3.58
C ILE A 110 -1.27 2.43 -4.36
N SER A 111 -0.79 3.68 -4.40
CA SER A 111 0.41 4.09 -5.12
C SER A 111 1.53 4.41 -4.13
N THR A 112 2.71 3.81 -4.32
CA THR A 112 3.86 4.04 -3.43
C THR A 112 5.15 4.32 -4.21
N ALA A 113 6.06 5.03 -3.55
CA ALA A 113 7.49 5.11 -3.88
C ALA A 113 8.19 5.37 -2.55
N ASP A 114 8.68 4.31 -1.91
CA ASP A 114 9.26 4.20 -0.56
C ASP A 114 8.27 4.00 0.59
N CYS A 115 7.05 4.58 0.56
CA CYS A 115 6.02 4.26 1.55
C CYS A 115 5.64 2.77 1.47
N ILE A 116 5.15 2.23 2.59
CA ILE A 116 4.86 0.81 2.72
C ILE A 116 3.43 0.52 2.23
N PRO A 117 3.24 -0.30 1.18
CA PRO A 117 1.93 -0.83 0.85
C PRO A 117 1.60 -2.01 1.76
N VAL A 118 0.37 -2.06 2.28
CA VAL A 118 -0.13 -3.24 3.01
C VAL A 118 -1.42 -3.71 2.35
N LEU A 119 -1.44 -5.00 1.95
CA LEU A 119 -2.61 -5.66 1.41
C LEU A 119 -3.17 -6.63 2.45
N LEU A 120 -4.48 -6.56 2.70
CA LEU A 120 -5.17 -7.39 3.68
C LEU A 120 -6.28 -8.19 3.00
N TYR A 121 -6.47 -9.43 3.43
CA TYR A 121 -7.58 -10.27 3.03
C TYR A 121 -8.19 -10.98 4.26
N ASP A 122 -9.45 -10.72 4.52
CA ASP A 122 -10.28 -11.47 5.47
C ASP A 122 -10.91 -12.66 4.73
N ARG A 123 -10.42 -13.86 5.05
CA ARG A 123 -10.81 -15.11 4.39
C ARG A 123 -12.21 -15.59 4.77
N VAL A 124 -12.77 -15.11 5.89
CA VAL A 124 -14.09 -15.51 6.38
C VAL A 124 -15.19 -14.62 5.79
N HIS A 125 -14.99 -13.31 5.82
CA HIS A 125 -15.98 -12.35 5.32
C HIS A 125 -15.72 -11.96 3.84
N HIS A 126 -14.68 -12.54 3.20
CA HIS A 126 -14.30 -12.22 1.83
C HIS A 126 -14.13 -10.71 1.61
N ALA A 127 -13.44 -10.04 2.53
CA ALA A 127 -13.16 -8.62 2.47
C ALA A 127 -11.67 -8.36 2.20
N VAL A 128 -11.38 -7.33 1.43
CA VAL A 128 -9.99 -6.94 1.10
C VAL A 128 -9.72 -5.49 1.47
N ALA A 129 -8.45 -5.18 1.75
CA ALA A 129 -7.99 -3.82 1.94
C ALA A 129 -6.66 -3.56 1.23
N ALA A 130 -6.47 -2.32 0.78
CA ALA A 130 -5.21 -1.78 0.30
C ALA A 130 -4.87 -0.52 1.10
N VAL A 131 -3.73 -0.52 1.79
CA VAL A 131 -3.34 0.52 2.75
C VAL A 131 -2.02 1.16 2.34
N HIS A 132 -2.00 2.49 2.26
CA HIS A 132 -0.81 3.30 2.06
C HIS A 132 -0.24 3.71 3.42
N ALA A 133 0.78 3.01 3.90
CA ALA A 133 1.43 3.29 5.16
C ALA A 133 2.76 4.06 4.95
N GLY A 134 2.66 5.36 4.61
CA GLY A 134 3.78 6.29 4.74
C GLY A 134 4.09 6.53 6.22
N TRP A 135 5.26 7.12 6.57
CA TRP A 135 5.65 7.27 7.97
C TRP A 135 4.62 8.03 8.82
N ARG A 136 3.94 9.05 8.25
CA ARG A 136 2.87 9.80 8.96
C ARG A 136 1.67 8.92 9.24
N GLY A 137 1.16 8.20 8.24
CA GLY A 137 0.07 7.25 8.42
C GLY A 137 0.45 6.11 9.36
N THR A 138 1.69 5.60 9.28
CA THR A 138 2.18 4.54 10.16
C THR A 138 2.20 4.99 11.62
N VAL A 139 2.73 6.17 11.92
CA VAL A 139 2.79 6.70 13.29
C VAL A 139 1.41 7.01 13.86
N GLU A 140 0.43 7.30 13.00
CA GLU A 140 -0.99 7.50 13.34
C GLU A 140 -1.82 6.20 13.19
N TYR A 141 -1.17 5.03 13.15
CA TYR A 141 -1.80 3.70 13.16
C TYR A 141 -2.77 3.41 12.01
N ILE A 142 -2.47 3.84 10.77
CA ILE A 142 -3.34 3.64 9.60
C ILE A 142 -3.71 2.16 9.38
N VAL A 143 -2.79 1.21 9.60
CA VAL A 143 -3.06 -0.23 9.45
C VAL A 143 -4.03 -0.70 10.54
N GLY A 144 -3.79 -0.33 11.79
CA GLY A 144 -4.68 -0.63 12.91
C GLY A 144 -6.08 -0.04 12.70
N HIS A 145 -6.16 1.23 12.30
CA HIS A 145 -7.44 1.87 11.98
C HIS A 145 -8.18 1.21 10.82
N THR A 146 -7.44 0.73 9.79
CA THR A 146 -8.04 0.00 8.67
C THR A 146 -8.65 -1.31 9.16
N LEU A 147 -7.95 -2.06 10.00
CA LEU A 147 -8.46 -3.31 10.58
C LEU A 147 -9.67 -3.07 11.49
N GLU A 148 -9.65 -2.03 12.32
CA GLU A 148 -10.81 -1.64 13.13
C GLU A 148 -12.00 -1.23 12.24
N LYS A 149 -11.75 -0.55 11.13
CA LYS A 149 -12.80 -0.23 10.15
C LYS A 149 -13.35 -1.49 9.49
N MET A 150 -12.49 -2.46 9.11
CA MET A 150 -12.93 -3.76 8.57
C MET A 150 -13.75 -4.53 9.62
N ARG A 151 -13.33 -4.52 10.88
CA ARG A 151 -14.11 -5.11 11.98
C ARG A 151 -15.49 -4.47 12.10
N ALA A 152 -15.56 -3.17 12.10
CA ALA A 152 -16.82 -2.43 12.25
C ALA A 152 -17.79 -2.61 11.07
N VAL A 153 -17.27 -2.76 9.84
CA VAL A 153 -18.08 -2.84 8.61
C VAL A 153 -18.39 -4.28 8.22
N PHE A 154 -17.42 -5.19 8.37
CA PHE A 154 -17.49 -6.56 7.85
C PHE A 154 -17.49 -7.63 8.94
N GLY A 155 -17.17 -7.27 10.19
CA GLY A 155 -17.01 -8.24 11.27
C GLY A 155 -15.64 -8.92 11.29
N THR A 156 -14.63 -8.36 10.64
CA THR A 156 -13.28 -8.92 10.54
C THR A 156 -12.63 -9.14 11.91
N GLU A 157 -12.11 -10.35 12.14
CA GLU A 157 -11.30 -10.67 13.30
C GLU A 157 -9.85 -10.95 12.90
N GLY A 158 -8.89 -10.63 13.80
CA GLY A 158 -7.46 -10.72 13.46
C GLY A 158 -7.02 -12.10 12.98
N GLN A 159 -7.53 -13.16 13.61
CA GLN A 159 -7.23 -14.56 13.26
C GLN A 159 -7.64 -14.96 11.82
N ASP A 160 -8.53 -14.18 11.19
CA ASP A 160 -9.05 -14.45 9.85
C ASP A 160 -8.33 -13.65 8.75
N VAL A 161 -7.46 -12.72 9.14
CA VAL A 161 -6.74 -11.82 8.24
C VAL A 161 -5.43 -12.45 7.77
N ILE A 162 -5.24 -12.42 6.44
CA ILE A 162 -3.95 -12.61 5.78
C ILE A 162 -3.42 -11.22 5.42
N ALA A 163 -2.20 -10.91 5.83
CA ALA A 163 -1.60 -9.60 5.64
C ALA A 163 -0.27 -9.69 4.88
N CYS A 164 -0.09 -8.84 3.87
CA CYS A 164 1.16 -8.75 3.12
C CYS A 164 1.68 -7.31 3.13
N ILE A 165 2.87 -7.13 3.69
CA ILE A 165 3.61 -5.88 3.76
C ILE A 165 4.55 -5.82 2.56
N GLY A 166 4.36 -4.84 1.68
CA GLY A 166 5.03 -4.80 0.39
C GLY A 166 6.36 -4.06 0.34
N PRO A 167 6.92 -3.95 -0.88
CA PRO A 167 8.16 -3.22 -1.12
C PRO A 167 8.06 -1.77 -0.66
N GLY A 168 9.09 -1.31 0.04
CA GLY A 168 9.19 0.07 0.52
C GLY A 168 10.61 0.38 0.95
N ILE A 169 10.84 1.52 1.58
CA ILE A 169 12.17 1.89 2.05
C ILE A 169 12.53 1.09 3.31
N SER A 170 13.69 0.44 3.31
CA SER A 170 14.15 -0.37 4.44
C SER A 170 14.67 0.48 5.61
N LEU A 171 14.76 -0.14 6.79
CA LEU A 171 15.40 0.42 7.98
C LEU A 171 16.77 1.06 7.66
N GLN A 172 17.63 0.39 6.89
CA GLN A 172 18.98 0.86 6.56
C GLN A 172 18.96 2.11 5.66
N SER A 173 17.91 2.30 4.88
CA SER A 173 17.79 3.39 3.91
C SER A 173 16.92 4.55 4.39
N PHE A 174 16.08 4.34 5.42
CA PHE A 174 15.15 5.35 5.92
C PHE A 174 15.75 6.14 7.08
N GLU A 175 16.77 6.96 6.75
CA GLU A 175 17.32 7.97 7.65
C GLU A 175 16.31 9.11 7.85
N VAL A 176 16.11 9.53 9.09
CA VAL A 176 15.13 10.55 9.50
C VAL A 176 15.73 11.56 10.47
N GLY A 177 15.08 12.71 10.62
CA GLY A 177 15.40 13.69 11.66
C GLY A 177 14.89 13.25 13.02
N ASP A 178 15.40 13.94 14.07
CA ASP A 178 15.03 13.65 15.46
C ASP A 178 13.51 13.84 15.69
N GLU A 179 12.89 14.78 14.97
CA GLU A 179 11.45 15.07 15.06
C GLU A 179 10.59 13.86 14.63
N VAL A 180 11.02 13.09 13.63
CA VAL A 180 10.30 11.90 13.19
C VAL A 180 10.45 10.78 14.23
N TYR A 181 11.66 10.56 14.72
CA TYR A 181 11.94 9.60 15.79
C TYR A 181 11.09 9.88 17.03
N GLU A 182 11.10 11.14 17.52
CA GLU A 182 10.32 11.56 18.68
C GLU A 182 8.81 11.39 18.45
N THR A 183 8.34 11.62 17.24
CA THR A 183 6.92 11.42 16.91
C THR A 183 6.53 9.94 17.10
N PHE A 184 7.32 8.97 16.61
CA PHE A 184 7.07 7.54 16.84
C PHE A 184 7.13 7.20 18.34
N ARG A 185 8.14 7.69 19.06
CA ARG A 185 8.30 7.43 20.49
C ARG A 185 7.12 7.95 21.31
N LEU A 186 6.65 9.17 21.02
CA LEU A 186 5.52 9.79 21.73
C LEU A 186 4.18 9.10 21.41
N ASN A 187 4.05 8.49 20.24
CA ASN A 187 2.88 7.71 19.87
C ASN A 187 2.95 6.22 20.32
N GLY A 188 3.91 5.88 21.20
CA GLY A 188 3.91 4.59 21.91
C GLY A 188 4.58 3.43 21.17
N PHE A 189 5.32 3.68 20.06
CA PHE A 189 6.08 2.64 19.41
C PHE A 189 7.29 2.21 20.25
N ASP A 190 7.58 0.93 20.27
CA ASP A 190 8.82 0.39 20.86
C ASP A 190 10.01 0.71 19.95
N MET A 191 10.68 1.84 20.24
CA MET A 191 11.80 2.31 19.44
C MET A 191 12.99 1.36 19.42
N SER A 192 13.13 0.48 20.42
CA SER A 192 14.20 -0.53 20.45
C SER A 192 14.00 -1.59 19.36
N ARG A 193 12.77 -1.81 18.89
CA ARG A 193 12.43 -2.77 17.84
C ARG A 193 12.44 -2.17 16.45
N ILE A 194 12.09 -0.89 16.32
CA ILE A 194 11.87 -0.24 15.02
C ILE A 194 12.94 0.78 14.64
N SER A 195 13.96 1.00 15.46
CA SER A 195 14.94 2.03 15.14
C SER A 195 16.36 1.70 15.58
N PHE A 196 17.30 2.36 14.92
CA PHE A 196 18.68 2.47 15.41
C PHE A 196 19.23 3.87 15.10
N ARG A 197 20.32 4.24 15.80
CA ARG A 197 21.06 5.47 15.53
C ARG A 197 22.33 5.14 14.77
N HIS A 198 22.52 5.73 13.59
CA HIS A 198 23.66 5.48 12.74
C HIS A 198 24.95 6.02 13.37
N SER A 199 26.00 5.19 13.45
CA SER A 199 27.23 5.51 14.20
C SER A 199 28.05 6.67 13.61
N VAL A 200 27.91 6.95 12.31
CA VAL A 200 28.66 8.00 11.61
C VAL A 200 27.82 9.28 11.43
N THR A 201 26.58 9.16 10.94
CA THR A 201 25.69 10.34 10.70
C THR A 201 25.03 10.82 11.98
N HIS A 202 25.00 9.99 13.03
CA HIS A 202 24.30 10.21 14.30
C HIS A 202 22.78 10.45 14.14
N LYS A 203 22.21 10.17 12.96
CA LYS A 203 20.80 10.24 12.70
C LYS A 203 20.09 8.93 12.99
N TYR A 204 18.80 9.01 13.21
CA TYR A 204 17.95 7.84 13.39
C TYR A 204 17.53 7.23 12.07
N HIS A 205 17.35 5.92 12.08
CA HIS A 205 16.74 5.14 11.04
C HIS A 205 15.52 4.43 11.62
N ILE A 206 14.42 4.33 10.85
CA ILE A 206 13.17 3.72 11.30
C ILE A 206 12.76 2.59 10.38
N ASP A 207 12.33 1.48 10.98
CA ASP A 207 11.76 0.31 10.31
C ASP A 207 10.25 0.48 10.18
N LEU A 208 9.80 0.91 9.01
CA LEU A 208 8.38 1.04 8.74
C LEU A 208 7.70 -0.33 8.51
N TRP A 209 8.44 -1.36 8.06
CA TRP A 209 7.89 -2.71 7.93
C TRP A 209 7.55 -3.28 9.30
N GLU A 210 8.48 -3.24 10.26
CA GLU A 210 8.23 -3.73 11.62
C GLU A 210 7.20 -2.87 12.35
N ALA A 211 7.20 -1.54 12.16
CA ALA A 211 6.20 -0.65 12.76
C ALA A 211 4.76 -1.01 12.30
N ASN A 212 4.56 -1.32 11.02
CA ASN A 212 3.26 -1.77 10.52
C ASN A 212 2.96 -3.23 10.91
N ARG A 213 3.97 -4.08 11.00
CA ARG A 213 3.81 -5.46 11.49
C ARG A 213 3.32 -5.49 12.94
N GLN A 214 3.80 -4.60 13.79
CA GLN A 214 3.32 -4.48 15.18
C GLN A 214 1.83 -4.16 15.22
N GLN A 215 1.33 -3.24 14.41
CA GLN A 215 -0.10 -2.91 14.33
C GLN A 215 -0.95 -4.12 13.94
N LEU A 216 -0.46 -4.97 13.02
CA LEU A 216 -1.14 -6.22 12.64
C LEU A 216 -1.21 -7.20 13.82
N LEU A 217 -0.08 -7.38 14.52
CA LEU A 217 -0.01 -8.27 15.68
C LEU A 217 -0.89 -7.77 16.83
N ASP A 218 -0.91 -6.48 17.11
CA ASP A 218 -1.70 -5.85 18.16
C ASP A 218 -3.22 -6.00 17.89
N PHE A 219 -3.63 -6.02 16.63
CA PHE A 219 -5.01 -6.33 16.23
C PHE A 219 -5.37 -7.82 16.40
N GLY A 220 -4.37 -8.69 16.54
CA GLY A 220 -4.54 -10.14 16.71
C GLY A 220 -4.31 -10.96 15.44
N VAL A 221 -3.68 -10.37 14.40
CA VAL A 221 -3.27 -11.15 13.21
C VAL A 221 -2.12 -12.08 13.60
N PRO A 222 -2.24 -13.41 13.40
CA PRO A 222 -1.15 -14.33 13.73
C PRO A 222 0.10 -14.05 12.89
N GLY A 223 1.28 -14.10 13.53
CA GLY A 223 2.54 -13.81 12.82
C GLY A 223 2.80 -14.68 11.59
N VAL A 224 2.28 -15.92 11.58
CA VAL A 224 2.36 -16.84 10.41
C VAL A 224 1.45 -16.44 9.24
N GLN A 225 0.53 -15.52 9.47
CA GLN A 225 -0.37 -14.95 8.46
C GLN A 225 0.12 -13.57 7.95
N ILE A 226 1.32 -13.15 8.36
CA ILE A 226 1.93 -11.89 7.93
C ILE A 226 3.15 -12.21 7.07
N GLU A 227 3.11 -11.80 5.80
CA GLU A 227 4.23 -11.90 4.86
C GLU A 227 4.84 -10.51 4.64
N ILE A 228 6.17 -10.41 4.68
CA ILE A 228 6.91 -9.18 4.37
C ILE A 228 7.73 -9.44 3.11
N ALA A 229 7.61 -8.57 2.10
CA ALA A 229 8.33 -8.69 0.85
C ALA A 229 9.85 -8.54 1.01
N ASP A 230 10.30 -7.80 2.03
CA ASP A 230 11.70 -7.51 2.32
C ASP A 230 12.48 -6.96 1.11
N ILE A 231 11.83 -6.11 0.33
CA ILE A 231 12.38 -5.45 -0.87
C ILE A 231 12.51 -3.95 -0.62
N CYS A 232 13.75 -3.47 -0.52
CA CYS A 232 14.02 -2.03 -0.37
C CYS A 232 13.94 -1.33 -1.72
N THR A 233 12.96 -0.44 -1.88
CA THR A 233 12.76 0.35 -3.11
C THR A 233 13.89 1.32 -3.40
N TYR A 234 14.53 1.87 -2.36
CA TYR A 234 15.69 2.75 -2.50
C TYR A 234 16.91 2.02 -3.06
N ILE A 235 17.15 0.78 -2.60
CA ILE A 235 18.26 -0.06 -3.09
C ILE A 235 17.92 -0.63 -4.47
N ARG A 236 16.70 -1.16 -4.63
CA ARG A 236 16.21 -1.77 -5.86
C ARG A 236 15.51 -0.75 -6.78
N HIS A 237 16.02 0.49 -6.82
CA HIS A 237 15.41 1.59 -7.63
C HIS A 237 15.45 1.34 -9.15
N GLU A 238 16.21 0.37 -9.60
CA GLU A 238 16.19 -0.10 -10.99
C GLU A 238 14.93 -0.91 -11.30
N ASP A 239 14.39 -1.62 -10.31
CA ASP A 239 13.19 -2.45 -10.43
C ASP A 239 11.93 -1.75 -9.89
N PHE A 240 12.08 -0.82 -8.96
CA PHE A 240 10.98 -0.14 -8.28
C PHE A 240 11.18 1.38 -8.26
N PHE A 241 10.09 2.12 -8.29
CA PHE A 241 10.16 3.55 -8.06
C PHE A 241 10.49 3.88 -6.60
N SER A 242 11.39 4.84 -6.40
CA SER A 242 11.78 5.34 -5.09
C SER A 242 11.84 6.87 -5.12
N ALA A 243 11.01 7.53 -4.35
CA ALA A 243 10.98 9.00 -4.27
C ALA A 243 12.26 9.55 -3.60
N ARG A 244 12.81 8.82 -2.63
CA ARG A 244 14.07 9.16 -1.96
C ARG A 244 15.27 9.12 -2.94
N ARG A 245 15.25 8.20 -3.91
CA ARG A 245 16.33 7.99 -4.88
C ARG A 245 16.17 8.82 -6.14
N LEU A 246 14.95 8.89 -6.67
CA LEU A 246 14.63 9.44 -7.99
C LEU A 246 14.01 10.83 -7.91
N GLY A 247 13.66 11.29 -6.70
CA GLY A 247 12.92 12.52 -6.47
C GLY A 247 11.40 12.31 -6.43
N ILE A 248 10.70 13.28 -5.87
CA ILE A 248 9.24 13.22 -5.67
C ILE A 248 8.46 13.20 -7.01
N LYS A 249 9.03 13.81 -8.06
CA LYS A 249 8.48 13.80 -9.43
C LYS A 249 8.99 12.56 -10.16
N SER A 250 8.56 11.40 -9.75
CA SER A 250 8.89 10.10 -10.36
C SER A 250 7.66 9.21 -10.41
N GLY A 251 7.74 8.08 -11.11
CA GLY A 251 6.65 7.10 -11.16
C GLY A 251 6.31 6.50 -9.79
N ARG A 252 5.22 5.73 -9.76
CA ARG A 252 4.74 5.04 -8.57
C ARG A 252 4.58 3.55 -8.85
N ILE A 253 4.92 2.76 -7.84
CA ILE A 253 4.54 1.36 -7.74
C ILE A 253 3.03 1.33 -7.44
N LEU A 254 2.28 0.50 -8.14
CA LEU A 254 0.89 0.24 -7.83
C LEU A 254 0.78 -1.12 -7.15
N SER A 255 0.18 -1.15 -5.96
CA SER A 255 -0.15 -2.37 -5.24
C SER A 255 -1.66 -2.51 -5.18
N GLY A 256 -2.20 -3.63 -5.63
CA GLY A 256 -3.64 -3.85 -5.74
C GLY A 256 -4.07 -5.22 -5.26
N ILE A 257 -5.34 -5.28 -4.82
CA ILE A 257 -6.02 -6.50 -4.43
C ILE A 257 -7.48 -6.43 -4.87
N MET A 258 -8.04 -7.58 -5.27
CA MET A 258 -9.40 -7.72 -5.78
C MET A 258 -9.98 -9.07 -5.37
N ILE A 259 -11.26 -9.12 -5.02
CA ILE A 259 -12.03 -10.35 -4.96
C ILE A 259 -12.45 -10.70 -6.39
N ASN A 260 -12.16 -11.92 -6.81
CA ASN A 260 -12.50 -12.42 -8.14
C ASN A 260 -14.04 -12.55 -8.29
N SER A 261 -14.54 -12.31 -9.51
CA SER A 261 -15.98 -12.37 -9.84
C SER A 261 -16.44 -13.77 -10.11
#